data_e0d77d94f3217f11f8a07e8e09592a51
#
_entry.id   e0d77d94f3217f11f8a07e8e09592a51
#
_cell.length_a   1.000
_cell.length_b   1.000
_cell.length_c   1.000
_cell.angle_alpha   90.00
_cell.angle_beta   90.00
_cell.angle_gamma   90.00
#
_symmetry.space_group_name_H-M   'P 1'
#
loop_
_entity.id
_entity.type
_entity.pdbx_description
1 polymer ?
#
loop_
_entity_poly.entity_id
_entity_poly.type
_entity_poly.pdbx_seq_one_letter_code
_entity_poly.pdbx_strand_id
1 'polypeptide(L)'
;FYDGRWVRFMNEEIIILILLAVVAVLAGIICYQQFAFRKGIKGQILQISRELKDIVDSESGEKILAFTDSGAVQELCAQINRLLDRQQKMLADYRRSEISSKKMLSNISHDIKTPLTVILGYLEIIRLGGGEREELLDKVEAKAKAVSDLVEQFFTLAKLEAGDMEIALSGTELCELCREVVLDFYEILTREGYEVEVEIPETPVYVTGNADAVRRILNNLISNSLRYGCEGRYLGIFLRKDDGHVFVDVTDEGQGVEKDFAEHIFDRLFTMEDSRNREIQGNGLGLTIARSLARQMGGDVTLVSRPWERTSFTLALRRFF
;
A
#
# COMPACT_ATOMS: atom_id res chain seq x y z
N PHE A 1 69.61 75.73 9.88
CA PHE A 1 69.64 74.23 9.82
C PHE A 1 68.60 73.57 10.77
N TYR A 2 67.51 74.24 11.15
CA TYR A 2 66.53 73.66 12.06
C TYR A 2 65.10 73.48 11.47
N ASP A 3 64.88 73.87 10.20
CA ASP A 3 63.51 73.95 9.64
C ASP A 3 62.99 72.69 8.95
N GLY A 4 63.83 71.77 8.54
CA GLY A 4 63.37 70.62 7.79
C GLY A 4 62.87 69.40 8.59
N ARG A 5 63.20 69.29 9.87
CA ARG A 5 62.74 68.16 10.74
C ARG A 5 61.37 68.36 11.35
N TRP A 6 61.01 69.57 11.72
CA TRP A 6 59.71 69.88 12.26
C TRP A 6 58.56 69.76 11.25
N VAL A 7 58.85 70.11 9.99
CA VAL A 7 57.85 69.92 8.91
C VAL A 7 57.62 68.44 8.55
N ARG A 8 58.63 67.59 8.68
CA ARG A 8 58.49 66.13 8.47
C ARG A 8 57.69 65.50 9.63
N PHE A 9 57.97 65.87 10.90
CA PHE A 9 57.24 65.33 12.03
C PHE A 9 55.78 65.81 12.02
N MET A 10 55.46 67.05 11.69
CA MET A 10 54.07 67.49 11.50
C MET A 10 53.35 66.77 10.34
N ASN A 11 54.02 66.46 9.23
CA ASN A 11 53.41 65.72 8.14
C ASN A 11 53.13 64.26 8.55
N GLU A 12 54.00 63.61 9.33
CA GLU A 12 53.77 62.24 9.80
C GLU A 12 52.59 62.14 10.77
N GLU A 13 52.48 63.06 11.71
CA GLU A 13 51.35 63.13 12.65
C GLU A 13 50.02 63.38 11.94
N ILE A 14 49.96 64.25 10.94
CA ILE A 14 48.81 64.54 10.11
C ILE A 14 48.40 63.34 9.31
N ILE A 15 49.35 62.60 8.73
CA ILE A 15 49.11 61.36 7.96
C ILE A 15 48.52 60.27 8.88
N ILE A 16 49.08 60.12 10.09
CA ILE A 16 48.54 59.16 11.08
C ILE A 16 47.09 59.50 11.50
N LEU A 17 46.81 60.79 11.70
CA LEU A 17 45.48 61.28 12.09
C LEU A 17 44.45 61.06 10.96
N ILE A 18 44.84 61.27 9.69
CA ILE A 18 44.03 60.99 8.52
C ILE A 18 43.77 59.47 8.40
N LEU A 19 44.80 58.65 8.63
CA LEU A 19 44.67 57.21 8.59
C LEU A 19 43.72 56.67 9.66
N LEU A 20 43.82 57.18 10.89
CA LEU A 20 42.91 56.86 11.98
C LEU A 20 41.47 57.27 11.68
N ALA A 21 41.28 58.44 11.07
CA ALA A 21 39.95 58.90 10.67
C ALA A 21 39.35 57.99 9.56
N VAL A 22 40.13 57.57 8.60
CA VAL A 22 39.69 56.60 7.56
C VAL A 22 39.33 55.25 8.16
N VAL A 23 40.13 54.74 9.09
CA VAL A 23 39.84 53.47 9.78
C VAL A 23 38.54 53.57 10.61
N ALA A 24 38.33 54.69 11.30
CA ALA A 24 37.10 54.93 12.08
C ALA A 24 35.85 55.01 11.20
N VAL A 25 35.96 55.66 10.02
CA VAL A 25 34.87 55.70 9.02
C VAL A 25 34.59 54.31 8.45
N LEU A 26 35.63 53.55 8.08
CA LEU A 26 35.47 52.16 7.57
C LEU A 26 34.84 51.24 8.64
N ALA A 27 35.28 51.35 9.90
CA ALA A 27 34.68 50.60 11.00
C ALA A 27 33.20 50.98 11.22
N GLY A 28 32.86 52.26 11.12
CA GLY A 28 31.46 52.73 11.16
C GLY A 28 30.60 52.17 10.02
N ILE A 29 31.12 52.14 8.79
CA ILE A 29 30.44 51.57 7.66
C ILE A 29 30.21 50.05 7.85
N ILE A 30 31.22 49.31 8.31
CA ILE A 30 31.11 47.87 8.58
C ILE A 30 30.07 47.60 9.68
N CYS A 31 30.10 48.35 10.77
CA CYS A 31 29.11 48.24 11.86
C CYS A 31 27.69 48.54 11.35
N TYR A 32 27.50 49.56 10.55
CA TYR A 32 26.23 49.91 9.97
C TYR A 32 25.71 48.80 9.00
N GLN A 33 26.57 48.28 8.13
CA GLN A 33 26.23 47.16 7.24
C GLN A 33 25.84 45.90 8.00
N GLN A 34 26.59 45.54 9.06
CA GLN A 34 26.25 44.40 9.91
C GLN A 34 24.90 44.59 10.63
N PHE A 35 24.65 45.80 11.14
CA PHE A 35 23.40 46.12 11.82
C PHE A 35 22.21 46.05 10.85
N ALA A 36 22.31 46.65 9.68
CA ALA A 36 21.28 46.60 8.63
C ALA A 36 20.99 45.18 8.16
N PHE A 37 22.05 44.35 7.94
CA PHE A 37 21.95 42.97 7.57
C PHE A 37 21.23 42.12 8.63
N ARG A 38 21.63 42.26 9.92
CA ARG A 38 20.96 41.55 11.03
C ARG A 38 19.49 41.94 11.19
N LYS A 39 19.15 43.22 11.00
CA LYS A 39 17.77 43.71 11.08
C LYS A 39 16.94 43.15 9.93
N GLY A 40 17.49 43.05 8.72
CA GLY A 40 16.83 42.47 7.56
C GLY A 40 16.51 41.01 7.75
N ILE A 41 17.49 40.19 8.17
CA ILE A 41 17.29 38.76 8.45
C ILE A 41 16.25 38.51 9.53
N LYS A 42 16.30 39.28 10.63
CA LYS A 42 15.32 39.16 11.73
C LYS A 42 13.89 39.44 11.24
N GLY A 43 13.71 40.46 10.39
CA GLY A 43 12.42 40.76 9.78
C GLY A 43 11.89 39.62 8.92
N GLN A 44 12.74 39.04 8.09
CA GLN A 44 12.40 37.86 7.21
C GLN A 44 12.02 36.63 8.04
N ILE A 45 12.79 36.28 9.07
CA ILE A 45 12.47 35.15 9.96
C ILE A 45 11.11 35.35 10.66
N LEU A 46 10.81 36.58 11.12
CA LEU A 46 9.52 36.88 11.73
C LEU A 46 8.36 36.77 10.75
N GLN A 47 8.55 37.15 9.49
CA GLN A 47 7.58 36.97 8.43
C GLN A 47 7.32 35.48 8.15
N ILE A 48 8.39 34.70 7.93
CA ILE A 48 8.30 33.24 7.72
C ILE A 48 7.59 32.56 8.90
N SER A 49 7.89 32.97 10.12
CA SER A 49 7.23 32.44 11.33
C SER A 49 5.73 32.75 11.38
N ARG A 50 5.30 33.92 10.89
CA ARG A 50 3.87 34.24 10.78
C ARG A 50 3.19 33.45 9.68
N GLU A 51 3.76 33.40 8.48
CA GLU A 51 3.24 32.61 7.36
C GLU A 51 3.12 31.14 7.74
N LEU A 52 4.16 30.56 8.40
CA LEU A 52 4.11 29.19 8.88
C LEU A 52 2.99 28.97 9.90
N LYS A 53 2.79 29.92 10.82
CA LYS A 53 1.70 29.86 11.79
C LYS A 53 0.33 29.88 11.09
N ASP A 54 0.15 30.78 10.14
CA ASP A 54 -1.11 30.90 9.39
C ASP A 54 -1.40 29.63 8.57
N ILE A 55 -0.36 29.03 7.94
CA ILE A 55 -0.47 27.74 7.22
C ILE A 55 -0.90 26.61 8.16
N VAL A 56 -0.29 26.53 9.35
CA VAL A 56 -0.60 25.48 10.34
C VAL A 56 -2.01 25.67 10.91
N ASP A 57 -2.39 26.91 11.26
CA ASP A 57 -3.70 27.20 11.88
C ASP A 57 -4.86 27.05 10.88
N SER A 58 -4.63 27.31 9.58
CA SER A 58 -5.65 27.20 8.51
C SER A 58 -5.70 25.83 7.82
N GLU A 59 -4.80 24.91 8.18
CA GLU A 59 -4.60 23.64 7.44
C GLU A 59 -4.45 23.85 5.92
N SER A 60 -4.00 25.05 5.51
CA SER A 60 -3.85 25.38 4.10
C SER A 60 -2.70 24.60 3.47
N GLY A 61 -2.88 24.18 2.21
CA GLY A 61 -1.83 23.51 1.44
C GLY A 61 -0.78 24.47 0.87
N GLU A 62 -0.70 25.71 1.35
CA GLU A 62 0.20 26.74 0.84
C GLU A 62 1.64 26.48 1.23
N LYS A 63 2.57 27.00 0.40
CA LYS A 63 4.01 26.94 0.64
C LYS A 63 4.51 28.28 1.11
N ILE A 64 5.54 28.27 1.96
CA ILE A 64 6.22 29.48 2.37
C ILE A 64 7.02 30.01 1.17
N LEU A 65 6.77 31.27 0.79
CA LEU A 65 7.48 31.98 -0.27
C LEU A 65 8.33 33.08 0.39
N ALA A 66 9.62 32.80 0.58
CA ALA A 66 10.55 33.82 1.08
C ALA A 66 11.30 34.46 -0.09
N PHE A 67 11.04 35.74 -0.34
CA PHE A 67 11.84 36.57 -1.22
C PHE A 67 13.03 37.12 -0.43
N THR A 68 14.18 36.45 -0.51
CA THR A 68 15.38 36.82 0.26
C THR A 68 16.63 36.52 -0.55
N ASP A 69 17.65 37.42 -0.40
CA ASP A 69 18.97 37.19 -0.96
C ASP A 69 19.86 36.29 -0.06
N SER A 70 19.37 35.92 1.13
CA SER A 70 20.10 35.07 2.06
C SER A 70 19.91 33.60 1.68
N GLY A 71 20.95 32.95 1.18
CA GLY A 71 20.94 31.53 0.84
C GLY A 71 20.57 30.62 2.03
N ALA A 72 20.94 30.99 3.26
CA ALA A 72 20.58 30.26 4.46
C ALA A 72 19.07 30.29 4.75
N VAL A 73 18.43 31.43 4.51
CA VAL A 73 16.97 31.57 4.70
C VAL A 73 16.22 30.82 3.60
N GLN A 74 16.72 30.88 2.35
CA GLN A 74 16.15 30.10 1.23
C GLN A 74 16.20 28.59 1.51
N GLU A 75 17.34 28.08 1.97
CA GLU A 75 17.50 26.67 2.32
C GLU A 75 16.56 26.26 3.46
N LEU A 76 16.42 27.12 4.50
CA LEU A 76 15.47 26.87 5.59
C LEU A 76 14.03 26.77 5.07
N CYS A 77 13.59 27.68 4.21
CA CYS A 77 12.26 27.64 3.60
C CYS A 77 12.07 26.39 2.74
N ALA A 78 13.09 25.98 2.00
CA ALA A 78 13.04 24.74 1.20
C ALA A 78 12.85 23.50 2.09
N GLN A 79 13.54 23.42 3.24
CA GLN A 79 13.37 22.31 4.18
C GLN A 79 11.99 22.33 4.86
N ILE A 80 11.49 23.51 5.24
CA ILE A 80 10.13 23.63 5.79
C ILE A 80 9.09 23.20 4.77
N ASN A 81 9.19 23.65 3.51
CA ASN A 81 8.28 23.26 2.44
C ASN A 81 8.30 21.74 2.20
N ARG A 82 9.47 21.09 2.26
CA ARG A 82 9.58 19.63 2.21
C ARG A 82 8.86 18.94 3.35
N LEU A 83 8.92 19.49 4.56
CA LEU A 83 8.19 18.95 5.72
C LEU A 83 6.68 19.11 5.55
N LEU A 84 6.22 20.27 5.07
CA LEU A 84 4.81 20.52 4.78
C LEU A 84 4.27 19.57 3.69
N ASP A 85 5.02 19.37 2.60
CA ASP A 85 4.66 18.41 1.54
C ASP A 85 4.53 16.97 2.08
N ARG A 86 5.46 16.55 2.96
CA ARG A 86 5.38 15.23 3.62
C ARG A 86 4.18 15.11 4.54
N GLN A 87 3.91 16.14 5.32
CA GLN A 87 2.75 16.18 6.23
C GLN A 87 1.44 16.08 5.45
N GLN A 88 1.30 16.85 4.36
CA GLN A 88 0.11 16.81 3.50
C GLN A 88 -0.08 15.42 2.88
N LYS A 89 1.00 14.81 2.39
CA LYS A 89 0.94 13.46 1.87
C LYS A 89 0.48 12.46 2.93
N MET A 90 1.05 12.53 4.14
CA MET A 90 0.64 11.65 5.25
C MET A 90 -0.84 11.84 5.62
N LEU A 91 -1.32 13.09 5.67
CA LEU A 91 -2.73 13.37 5.95
C LEU A 91 -3.66 12.84 4.84
N ALA A 92 -3.26 12.99 3.57
CA ALA A 92 -4.02 12.46 2.44
C ALA A 92 -4.07 10.93 2.48
N ASP A 93 -2.96 10.27 2.76
CA ASP A 93 -2.86 8.82 2.89
C ASP A 93 -3.68 8.31 4.09
N TYR A 94 -3.64 9.01 5.22
CA TYR A 94 -4.46 8.71 6.40
C TYR A 94 -5.97 8.83 6.10
N ARG A 95 -6.40 9.93 5.46
CA ARG A 95 -7.80 10.12 5.07
C ARG A 95 -8.28 9.05 4.09
N ARG A 96 -7.44 8.67 3.12
CA ARG A 96 -7.75 7.56 2.20
C ARG A 96 -7.92 6.25 2.95
N SER A 97 -7.01 5.95 3.88
CA SER A 97 -7.08 4.74 4.72
C SER A 97 -8.35 4.73 5.58
N GLU A 98 -8.71 5.86 6.19
CA GLU A 98 -9.92 5.99 7.02
C GLU A 98 -11.20 5.77 6.19
N ILE A 99 -11.29 6.40 5.01
CA ILE A 99 -12.43 6.22 4.10
C ILE A 99 -12.52 4.76 3.63
N SER A 100 -11.39 4.15 3.28
CA SER A 100 -11.33 2.74 2.88
C SER A 100 -11.78 1.82 4.00
N SER A 101 -11.35 2.07 5.26
CA SER A 101 -11.77 1.28 6.43
C SER A 101 -13.26 1.43 6.72
N LYS A 102 -13.82 2.64 6.64
CA LYS A 102 -15.27 2.86 6.80
C LYS A 102 -16.08 2.16 5.72
N LYS A 103 -15.64 2.24 4.46
CA LYS A 103 -16.26 1.53 3.33
C LYS A 103 -16.20 0.02 3.54
N MET A 104 -15.06 -0.50 4.01
CA MET A 104 -14.87 -1.91 4.33
C MET A 104 -15.87 -2.40 5.39
N LEU A 105 -16.00 -1.70 6.51
CA LEU A 105 -16.95 -2.07 7.57
C LEU A 105 -18.40 -2.05 7.07
N SER A 106 -18.77 -1.08 6.24
CA SER A 106 -20.10 -0.99 5.66
C SER A 106 -20.40 -2.17 4.73
N ASN A 107 -19.47 -2.51 3.83
CA ASN A 107 -19.63 -3.63 2.90
C ASN A 107 -19.69 -4.98 3.62
N ILE A 108 -18.81 -5.22 4.59
CA ILE A 108 -18.83 -6.45 5.40
C ILE A 108 -20.15 -6.59 6.15
N SER A 109 -20.66 -5.48 6.74
CA SER A 109 -21.95 -5.50 7.42
C SER A 109 -23.09 -5.89 6.49
N HIS A 110 -23.07 -5.40 5.24
CA HIS A 110 -24.02 -5.77 4.20
C HIS A 110 -23.89 -7.24 3.81
N ASP A 111 -22.66 -7.70 3.58
CA ASP A 111 -22.37 -9.07 3.10
C ASP A 111 -22.62 -10.15 4.16
N ILE A 112 -22.55 -9.79 5.45
CA ILE A 112 -23.00 -10.64 6.56
C ILE A 112 -24.53 -10.63 6.68
N LYS A 113 -25.16 -9.47 6.55
CA LYS A 113 -26.62 -9.34 6.71
C LYS A 113 -27.40 -10.13 5.68
N THR A 114 -26.94 -10.16 4.44
CA THR A 114 -27.64 -10.83 3.33
C THR A 114 -27.80 -12.34 3.58
N PRO A 115 -26.73 -13.15 3.77
CA PRO A 115 -26.87 -14.59 4.04
C PRO A 115 -27.57 -14.86 5.37
N LEU A 116 -27.39 -14.02 6.39
CA LEU A 116 -28.10 -14.16 7.67
C LEU A 116 -29.61 -14.02 7.49
N THR A 117 -30.05 -13.07 6.68
CA THR A 117 -31.50 -12.91 6.36
C THR A 117 -32.03 -14.14 5.63
N VAL A 118 -31.25 -14.75 4.73
CA VAL A 118 -31.64 -15.97 4.01
C VAL A 118 -31.72 -17.16 4.97
N ILE A 119 -30.75 -17.29 5.90
CA ILE A 119 -30.79 -18.32 6.97
C ILE A 119 -32.07 -18.20 7.78
N LEU A 120 -32.40 -17.00 8.26
CA LEU A 120 -33.60 -16.76 9.05
C LEU A 120 -34.87 -17.10 8.26
N GLY A 121 -34.91 -16.76 6.95
CA GLY A 121 -36.03 -17.11 6.07
C GLY A 121 -36.20 -18.62 5.91
N TYR A 122 -35.12 -19.38 5.67
CA TYR A 122 -35.22 -20.86 5.61
C TYR A 122 -35.65 -21.47 6.93
N LEU A 123 -35.16 -20.98 8.07
CA LEU A 123 -35.58 -21.46 9.39
C LEU A 123 -37.08 -21.18 9.65
N GLU A 124 -37.61 -20.07 9.16
CA GLU A 124 -39.01 -19.76 9.26
C GLU A 124 -39.89 -20.68 8.40
N ILE A 125 -39.43 -20.99 7.15
CA ILE A 125 -40.12 -21.96 6.27
C ILE A 125 -40.13 -23.35 6.93
N ILE A 126 -39.02 -23.82 7.50
CA ILE A 126 -38.94 -25.08 8.22
C ILE A 126 -39.91 -25.09 9.41
N ARG A 127 -40.02 -23.99 10.15
CA ARG A 127 -40.91 -23.84 11.30
C ARG A 127 -42.40 -23.92 10.93
N LEU A 128 -42.72 -23.41 9.74
CA LEU A 128 -44.08 -23.44 9.20
C LEU A 128 -44.47 -24.75 8.51
N GLY A 129 -43.51 -25.72 8.48
CA GLY A 129 -43.73 -27.05 7.87
C GLY A 129 -43.71 -27.03 6.34
N GLY A 130 -43.09 -26.01 5.72
CA GLY A 130 -42.97 -25.86 4.27
C GLY A 130 -41.66 -26.45 3.76
N GLY A 131 -41.68 -27.08 2.59
CA GLY A 131 -40.50 -27.61 1.88
C GLY A 131 -39.93 -28.90 2.47
N GLU A 132 -38.96 -29.48 1.76
CA GLU A 132 -38.17 -30.59 2.30
C GLU A 132 -37.20 -30.09 3.38
N ARG A 133 -37.40 -30.58 4.59
CA ARG A 133 -36.68 -30.10 5.77
C ARG A 133 -35.17 -30.32 5.64
N GLU A 134 -34.74 -31.42 5.06
CA GLU A 134 -33.34 -31.79 4.92
C GLU A 134 -32.65 -30.86 3.90
N GLU A 135 -33.25 -30.64 2.75
CA GLU A 135 -32.74 -29.69 1.72
C GLU A 135 -32.62 -28.26 2.25
N LEU A 136 -33.59 -27.82 3.06
CA LEU A 136 -33.55 -26.48 3.65
C LEU A 136 -32.48 -26.35 4.74
N LEU A 137 -32.23 -27.41 5.50
CA LEU A 137 -31.14 -27.45 6.49
C LEU A 137 -29.76 -27.39 5.81
N ASP A 138 -29.56 -28.13 4.70
CA ASP A 138 -28.32 -28.06 3.92
C ASP A 138 -28.07 -26.64 3.39
N LYS A 139 -29.11 -25.96 2.91
CA LYS A 139 -29.03 -24.56 2.49
C LYS A 139 -28.67 -23.61 3.65
N VAL A 140 -29.22 -23.83 4.84
CA VAL A 140 -28.89 -23.08 6.04
C VAL A 140 -27.43 -23.27 6.41
N GLU A 141 -26.96 -24.54 6.44
CA GLU A 141 -25.59 -24.88 6.76
C GLU A 141 -24.60 -24.25 5.78
N ALA A 142 -24.84 -24.37 4.47
CA ALA A 142 -24.02 -23.73 3.43
C ALA A 142 -23.92 -22.22 3.61
N LYS A 143 -25.04 -21.54 3.92
CA LYS A 143 -25.04 -20.07 4.15
C LYS A 143 -24.37 -19.70 5.48
N ALA A 144 -24.51 -20.50 6.53
CA ALA A 144 -23.84 -20.27 7.80
C ALA A 144 -22.33 -20.41 7.65
N LYS A 145 -21.86 -21.44 6.91
CA LYS A 145 -20.45 -21.60 6.58
C LYS A 145 -19.90 -20.43 5.81
N ALA A 146 -20.62 -19.93 4.79
CA ALA A 146 -20.20 -18.76 4.04
C ALA A 146 -20.04 -17.50 4.92
N VAL A 147 -20.91 -17.28 5.91
CA VAL A 147 -20.77 -16.20 6.90
C VAL A 147 -19.53 -16.39 7.76
N SER A 148 -19.29 -17.62 8.23
CA SER A 148 -18.12 -17.96 9.05
C SER A 148 -16.82 -17.66 8.28
N ASP A 149 -16.75 -18.10 7.03
CA ASP A 149 -15.58 -17.89 6.15
C ASP A 149 -15.34 -16.39 5.91
N LEU A 150 -16.41 -15.60 5.71
CA LEU A 150 -16.30 -14.15 5.55
C LEU A 150 -15.74 -13.45 6.79
N VAL A 151 -16.26 -13.84 7.98
CA VAL A 151 -15.80 -13.30 9.27
C VAL A 151 -14.33 -13.65 9.49
N GLU A 152 -13.91 -14.89 9.19
CA GLU A 152 -12.50 -15.30 9.31
C GLU A 152 -11.59 -14.54 8.36
N GLN A 153 -12.00 -14.32 7.11
CA GLN A 153 -11.25 -13.49 6.16
C GLN A 153 -11.08 -12.06 6.67
N PHE A 154 -12.16 -11.49 7.23
CA PHE A 154 -12.11 -10.15 7.81
C PHE A 154 -11.12 -10.06 8.99
N PHE A 155 -11.19 -10.98 9.94
CA PHE A 155 -10.26 -10.99 11.08
C PHE A 155 -8.81 -11.20 10.63
N THR A 156 -8.59 -12.03 9.62
CA THR A 156 -7.25 -12.22 9.05
C THR A 156 -6.72 -10.93 8.45
N LEU A 157 -7.54 -10.24 7.64
CA LEU A 157 -7.13 -8.96 7.05
C LEU A 157 -6.86 -7.92 8.13
N ALA A 158 -7.72 -7.82 9.15
CA ALA A 158 -7.54 -6.89 10.25
C ALA A 158 -6.23 -7.13 11.02
N LYS A 159 -5.87 -8.40 11.30
CA LYS A 159 -4.59 -8.76 11.94
C LYS A 159 -3.39 -8.45 11.05
N LEU A 160 -3.49 -8.73 9.74
CA LEU A 160 -2.44 -8.40 8.77
C LEU A 160 -2.17 -6.89 8.71
N GLU A 161 -3.21 -6.07 8.76
CA GLU A 161 -3.12 -4.62 8.71
C GLU A 161 -2.59 -3.98 9.99
N ALA A 162 -2.98 -4.53 11.14
CA ALA A 162 -2.46 -4.11 12.43
C ALA A 162 -0.98 -4.49 12.62
N GLY A 163 -0.43 -5.38 11.77
CA GLY A 163 0.90 -5.95 11.98
C GLY A 163 0.95 -6.96 13.13
N ASP A 164 -0.23 -7.39 13.62
CA ASP A 164 -0.36 -8.30 14.76
C ASP A 164 -0.24 -9.79 14.35
N MET A 165 -0.04 -10.06 13.06
CA MET A 165 0.16 -11.40 12.54
C MET A 165 1.63 -11.68 12.34
N GLU A 166 2.27 -12.36 13.27
CA GLU A 166 3.62 -12.89 13.09
C GLU A 166 3.57 -14.20 12.28
N ILE A 167 4.14 -14.18 11.08
CA ILE A 167 4.28 -15.38 10.24
C ILE A 167 5.66 -15.98 10.50
N ALA A 168 5.71 -17.12 11.19
CA ALA A 168 6.95 -17.85 11.36
C ALA A 168 7.44 -18.39 10.00
N LEU A 169 8.57 -17.89 9.53
CA LEU A 169 9.17 -18.28 8.27
C LEU A 169 10.05 -19.50 8.45
N SER A 170 9.90 -20.49 7.58
CA SER A 170 10.71 -21.71 7.53
C SER A 170 10.95 -22.14 6.08
N GLY A 171 11.80 -23.15 5.88
CA GLY A 171 11.93 -23.81 4.58
C GLY A 171 10.67 -24.61 4.29
N THR A 172 9.82 -24.12 3.40
CA THR A 172 8.56 -24.75 2.99
C THR A 172 8.75 -25.42 1.63
N GLU A 173 8.39 -26.70 1.54
CA GLU A 173 8.38 -27.46 0.28
C GLU A 173 7.16 -27.06 -0.54
N LEU A 174 7.39 -26.43 -1.70
CA LEU A 174 6.34 -25.78 -2.47
C LEU A 174 5.68 -26.73 -3.47
N CYS A 175 6.42 -27.72 -4.01
CA CYS A 175 5.87 -28.61 -5.03
C CYS A 175 4.76 -29.49 -4.45
N GLU A 176 4.99 -30.09 -3.27
CA GLU A 176 3.99 -30.93 -2.62
C GLU A 176 2.79 -30.12 -2.16
N LEU A 177 3.04 -28.93 -1.58
CA LEU A 177 1.99 -28.02 -1.15
C LEU A 177 1.09 -27.61 -2.33
N CYS A 178 1.66 -27.31 -3.50
CA CYS A 178 0.87 -27.01 -4.71
C CYS A 178 0.03 -28.21 -5.15
N ARG A 179 0.58 -29.44 -5.12
CA ARG A 179 -0.17 -30.65 -5.48
C ARG A 179 -1.34 -30.90 -4.53
N GLU A 180 -1.11 -30.80 -3.22
CA GLU A 180 -2.15 -30.94 -2.20
C GLU A 180 -3.28 -29.94 -2.43
N VAL A 181 -2.95 -28.65 -2.62
CA VAL A 181 -3.96 -27.62 -2.85
C VAL A 181 -4.76 -27.86 -4.13
N VAL A 182 -4.12 -28.28 -5.23
CA VAL A 182 -4.87 -28.63 -6.46
C VAL A 182 -5.81 -29.80 -6.24
N LEU A 183 -5.38 -30.82 -5.47
CA LEU A 183 -6.21 -31.97 -5.13
C LEU A 183 -7.43 -31.60 -4.28
N ASP A 184 -7.34 -30.58 -3.40
CA ASP A 184 -8.49 -30.07 -2.64
C ASP A 184 -9.60 -29.54 -3.55
N PHE A 185 -9.28 -29.11 -4.77
CA PHE A 185 -10.24 -28.64 -5.77
C PHE A 185 -10.65 -29.72 -6.79
N TYR A 186 -10.08 -30.93 -6.75
CA TYR A 186 -10.28 -31.94 -7.76
C TYR A 186 -11.76 -32.28 -8.02
N GLU A 187 -12.55 -32.44 -6.97
CA GLU A 187 -13.97 -32.79 -7.07
C GLU A 187 -14.77 -31.70 -7.79
N ILE A 188 -14.58 -30.43 -7.46
CA ILE A 188 -15.28 -29.35 -8.13
C ILE A 188 -14.82 -29.17 -9.59
N LEU A 189 -13.51 -29.28 -9.85
CA LEU A 189 -12.93 -29.15 -11.17
C LEU A 189 -13.49 -30.27 -12.12
N THR A 190 -13.56 -31.49 -11.61
CA THR A 190 -14.09 -32.63 -12.36
C THR A 190 -15.59 -32.48 -12.63
N ARG A 191 -16.37 -32.09 -11.61
CA ARG A 191 -17.82 -31.91 -11.74
C ARG A 191 -18.18 -30.80 -12.72
N GLU A 192 -17.47 -29.69 -12.71
CA GLU A 192 -17.71 -28.55 -13.59
C GLU A 192 -17.05 -28.70 -14.99
N GLY A 193 -16.28 -29.77 -15.20
CA GLY A 193 -15.65 -30.10 -16.48
C GLY A 193 -14.51 -29.15 -16.88
N TYR A 194 -13.67 -28.81 -15.93
CA TYR A 194 -12.47 -28.00 -16.20
C TYR A 194 -11.37 -28.83 -16.86
N GLU A 195 -10.70 -28.25 -17.85
CA GLU A 195 -9.39 -28.69 -18.30
C GLU A 195 -8.32 -28.19 -17.32
N VAL A 196 -7.56 -29.14 -16.76
CA VAL A 196 -6.57 -28.81 -15.72
C VAL A 196 -5.17 -29.17 -16.21
N GLU A 197 -4.30 -28.16 -16.27
CA GLU A 197 -2.89 -28.31 -16.64
C GLU A 197 -2.00 -28.04 -15.41
N VAL A 198 -1.17 -29.02 -15.05
CA VAL A 198 -0.30 -28.91 -13.86
C VAL A 198 1.14 -29.21 -14.25
N GLU A 199 1.98 -28.18 -14.21
CA GLU A 199 3.43 -28.30 -14.46
C GLU A 199 4.19 -27.98 -13.18
N ILE A 200 4.42 -28.99 -12.35
CA ILE A 200 5.16 -28.90 -11.09
C ILE A 200 6.37 -29.85 -11.17
N PRO A 201 7.59 -29.37 -10.92
CA PRO A 201 8.78 -30.22 -10.92
C PRO A 201 8.64 -31.42 -9.99
N GLU A 202 9.24 -32.56 -10.37
CA GLU A 202 9.33 -33.75 -9.50
C GLU A 202 10.34 -33.54 -8.36
N THR A 203 11.37 -32.72 -8.62
CA THR A 203 12.39 -32.39 -7.61
C THR A 203 11.84 -31.37 -6.61
N PRO A 204 11.99 -31.59 -5.30
CA PRO A 204 11.53 -30.64 -4.28
C PRO A 204 12.10 -29.24 -4.47
N VAL A 205 11.26 -28.23 -4.31
CA VAL A 205 11.64 -26.83 -4.37
C VAL A 205 11.22 -26.16 -3.07
N TYR A 206 12.20 -25.63 -2.35
CA TYR A 206 11.97 -24.99 -1.06
C TYR A 206 11.97 -23.46 -1.19
N VAL A 207 11.05 -22.83 -0.47
CA VAL A 207 10.94 -21.38 -0.35
C VAL A 207 11.03 -20.94 1.11
N THR A 208 11.48 -19.72 1.35
CA THR A 208 11.37 -19.08 2.66
C THR A 208 9.94 -18.61 2.84
N GLY A 209 9.17 -19.34 3.63
CA GLY A 209 7.74 -19.08 3.79
C GLY A 209 7.12 -19.80 4.98
N ASN A 210 5.80 -19.83 4.98
CA ASN A 210 4.97 -20.56 5.93
C ASN A 210 3.94 -21.37 5.14
N ALA A 211 3.84 -22.66 5.41
CA ALA A 211 2.98 -23.57 4.63
C ALA A 211 1.51 -23.16 4.67
N ASP A 212 0.98 -22.77 5.82
CA ASP A 212 -0.43 -22.38 5.98
C ASP A 212 -0.73 -21.07 5.23
N ALA A 213 0.21 -20.11 5.29
CA ALA A 213 0.09 -18.85 4.57
C ALA A 213 0.12 -19.07 3.05
N VAL A 214 1.04 -19.92 2.55
CA VAL A 214 1.12 -20.26 1.12
C VAL A 214 -0.13 -21.02 0.66
N ARG A 215 -0.60 -22.01 1.43
CA ARG A 215 -1.87 -22.74 1.17
C ARG A 215 -3.03 -21.75 1.05
N ARG A 216 -3.11 -20.78 1.96
CA ARG A 216 -4.16 -19.77 1.94
C ARG A 216 -4.08 -18.84 0.72
N ILE A 217 -2.86 -18.48 0.30
CA ILE A 217 -2.65 -17.71 -0.94
C ILE A 217 -3.15 -18.52 -2.14
N LEU A 218 -2.70 -19.75 -2.31
CA LEU A 218 -3.08 -20.59 -3.45
C LEU A 218 -4.60 -20.84 -3.49
N ASN A 219 -5.23 -21.14 -2.35
CA ASN A 219 -6.67 -21.28 -2.24
C ASN A 219 -7.42 -20.02 -2.71
N ASN A 220 -6.94 -18.83 -2.32
CA ASN A 220 -7.53 -17.58 -2.77
C ASN A 220 -7.37 -17.36 -4.28
N LEU A 221 -6.19 -17.68 -4.85
CA LEU A 221 -5.94 -17.53 -6.28
C LEU A 221 -6.77 -18.52 -7.10
N ILE A 222 -6.78 -19.81 -6.72
CA ILE A 222 -7.56 -20.85 -7.40
C ILE A 222 -9.07 -20.56 -7.30
N SER A 223 -9.57 -20.23 -6.10
CA SER A 223 -10.99 -19.88 -5.92
C SER A 223 -11.38 -18.64 -6.74
N ASN A 224 -10.46 -17.69 -6.91
CA ASN A 224 -10.69 -16.53 -7.76
C ASN A 224 -10.79 -16.94 -9.24
N SER A 225 -9.87 -17.78 -9.74
CA SER A 225 -9.90 -18.29 -11.11
C SER A 225 -11.15 -19.16 -11.38
N LEU A 226 -11.58 -19.98 -10.42
CA LEU A 226 -12.82 -20.75 -10.55
C LEU A 226 -14.07 -19.86 -10.58
N ARG A 227 -14.06 -18.76 -9.88
CA ARG A 227 -15.20 -17.85 -9.78
C ARG A 227 -15.34 -16.94 -11.01
N TYR A 228 -14.24 -16.35 -11.45
CA TYR A 228 -14.24 -15.34 -12.51
C TYR A 228 -13.74 -15.87 -13.84
N GLY A 229 -13.04 -17.02 -13.83
CA GLY A 229 -12.56 -17.75 -14.99
C GLY A 229 -13.47 -18.87 -15.45
N CYS A 230 -14.66 -19.05 -14.85
CA CYS A 230 -15.54 -20.21 -15.07
C CYS A 230 -16.02 -20.38 -16.52
N GLU A 231 -16.07 -19.33 -17.30
CA GLU A 231 -16.50 -19.41 -18.71
C GLU A 231 -15.45 -20.08 -19.58
N GLY A 232 -14.15 -19.93 -19.28
CA GLY A 232 -13.04 -20.57 -20.00
C GLY A 232 -12.86 -22.05 -19.66
N ARG A 233 -13.37 -22.51 -18.50
CA ARG A 233 -13.23 -23.90 -18.00
C ARG A 233 -11.82 -24.47 -18.07
N TYR A 234 -10.83 -23.62 -17.88
CA TYR A 234 -9.41 -23.96 -17.85
C TYR A 234 -8.78 -23.48 -16.54
N LEU A 235 -7.92 -24.33 -15.95
CA LEU A 235 -7.08 -23.99 -14.81
C LEU A 235 -5.67 -24.52 -15.02
N GLY A 236 -4.70 -23.62 -15.13
CA GLY A 236 -3.28 -23.94 -15.22
C GLY A 236 -2.54 -23.63 -13.93
N ILE A 237 -1.70 -24.54 -13.45
CA ILE A 237 -0.81 -24.34 -12.30
C ILE A 237 0.62 -24.63 -12.73
N PHE A 238 1.46 -23.61 -12.77
CA PHE A 238 2.83 -23.70 -13.26
C PHE A 238 3.82 -23.26 -12.18
N LEU A 239 4.74 -24.15 -11.79
CA LEU A 239 5.79 -23.82 -10.84
C LEU A 239 7.13 -23.69 -11.60
N ARG A 240 7.68 -22.50 -11.60
CA ARG A 240 8.96 -22.16 -12.22
C ARG A 240 9.90 -21.52 -11.21
N LYS A 241 11.19 -21.58 -11.44
CA LYS A 241 12.21 -21.01 -10.53
C LYS A 241 13.32 -20.32 -11.32
N ASP A 242 13.91 -19.32 -10.71
CA ASP A 242 15.18 -18.70 -11.09
C ASP A 242 16.23 -18.86 -9.98
N ASP A 243 17.33 -18.10 -10.08
CA ASP A 243 18.43 -18.19 -9.12
C ASP A 243 18.04 -17.72 -7.70
N GLY A 244 17.05 -16.82 -7.56
CA GLY A 244 16.69 -16.21 -6.28
C GLY A 244 15.25 -16.40 -5.84
N HIS A 245 14.36 -16.74 -6.79
CA HIS A 245 12.94 -16.79 -6.56
C HIS A 245 12.30 -18.06 -7.13
N VAL A 246 11.15 -18.37 -6.56
CA VAL A 246 10.24 -19.40 -7.06
C VAL A 246 8.91 -18.72 -7.35
N PHE A 247 8.32 -19.08 -8.49
CA PHE A 247 7.06 -18.52 -8.97
C PHE A 247 6.03 -19.63 -9.10
N VAL A 248 4.81 -19.37 -8.64
CA VAL A 248 3.64 -20.20 -8.90
C VAL A 248 2.64 -19.36 -9.67
N ASP A 249 2.40 -19.76 -10.91
CA ASP A 249 1.41 -19.12 -11.77
C ASP A 249 0.09 -19.91 -11.67
N VAL A 250 -0.98 -19.23 -11.29
CA VAL A 250 -2.36 -19.73 -11.33
C VAL A 250 -3.05 -19.05 -12.49
N THR A 251 -3.49 -19.81 -13.48
CA THR A 251 -3.92 -19.28 -14.77
C THR A 251 -5.32 -19.76 -15.12
N ASP A 252 -6.15 -18.87 -15.64
CA ASP A 252 -7.47 -19.14 -16.21
C ASP A 252 -7.64 -18.49 -17.58
N GLU A 253 -8.67 -18.92 -18.33
CA GLU A 253 -9.05 -18.40 -19.64
C GLU A 253 -10.44 -17.77 -19.63
N GLY A 254 -10.81 -17.12 -18.52
CA GLY A 254 -12.08 -16.45 -18.35
C GLY A 254 -12.16 -15.07 -18.95
N GLN A 255 -13.15 -14.28 -18.47
CA GLN A 255 -13.39 -12.91 -18.92
C GLN A 255 -12.18 -11.98 -18.73
N GLY A 256 -11.25 -12.34 -17.83
CA GLY A 256 -10.06 -11.57 -17.54
C GLY A 256 -10.31 -10.25 -16.79
N VAL A 257 -9.25 -9.43 -16.72
CA VAL A 257 -9.27 -8.13 -16.05
C VAL A 257 -8.82 -7.07 -17.04
N GLU A 258 -9.62 -6.03 -17.23
CA GLU A 258 -9.25 -4.89 -18.05
C GLU A 258 -8.04 -4.14 -17.44
N LYS A 259 -7.22 -3.54 -18.30
CA LYS A 259 -5.97 -2.90 -17.91
C LYS A 259 -6.16 -1.80 -16.86
N ASP A 260 -7.27 -1.07 -16.95
CA ASP A 260 -7.58 0.03 -16.00
C ASP A 260 -7.88 -0.48 -14.59
N PHE A 261 -8.32 -1.73 -14.45
CA PHE A 261 -8.60 -2.35 -13.16
C PHE A 261 -7.46 -3.20 -12.61
N ALA A 262 -6.49 -3.58 -13.45
CA ALA A 262 -5.41 -4.50 -13.07
C ALA A 262 -4.57 -4.03 -11.87
N GLU A 263 -4.41 -2.72 -11.67
CA GLU A 263 -3.71 -2.15 -10.52
C GLU A 263 -4.58 -2.19 -9.24
N HIS A 264 -5.91 -2.19 -9.39
CA HIS A 264 -6.88 -2.06 -8.30
C HIS A 264 -7.44 -3.38 -7.79
N ILE A 265 -7.26 -4.51 -8.51
CA ILE A 265 -7.83 -5.80 -8.09
C ILE A 265 -7.31 -6.32 -6.74
N PHE A 266 -6.16 -5.81 -6.30
CA PHE A 266 -5.59 -6.11 -5.00
C PHE A 266 -6.02 -5.12 -3.91
N ASP A 267 -6.77 -4.06 -4.28
CA ASP A 267 -7.32 -3.12 -3.32
C ASP A 267 -8.45 -3.77 -2.53
N ARG A 268 -8.63 -3.33 -1.29
CA ARG A 268 -9.64 -3.89 -0.38
C ARG A 268 -11.04 -3.74 -0.96
N LEU A 269 -11.80 -4.83 -0.96
CA LEU A 269 -13.20 -4.86 -1.41
C LEU A 269 -13.39 -4.40 -2.86
N PHE A 270 -12.33 -4.47 -3.63
CA PHE A 270 -12.47 -4.24 -5.06
C PHE A 270 -13.26 -5.40 -5.68
N THR A 271 -14.36 -5.07 -6.32
CA THR A 271 -15.15 -5.99 -7.14
C THR A 271 -15.48 -5.27 -8.44
N MET A 272 -15.38 -5.95 -9.56
CA MET A 272 -15.83 -5.39 -10.84
C MET A 272 -17.36 -5.26 -10.79
N GLU A 273 -17.89 -4.03 -10.91
CA GLU A 273 -19.31 -3.71 -10.68
C GLU A 273 -20.30 -4.39 -11.64
N ASP A 274 -19.84 -5.02 -12.72
CA ASP A 274 -20.69 -5.59 -13.78
C ASP A 274 -21.13 -7.04 -13.58
N SER A 275 -20.87 -7.66 -12.42
CA SER A 275 -21.45 -8.96 -12.16
C SER A 275 -22.96 -8.86 -11.91
N ARG A 276 -23.73 -8.84 -12.99
CA ARG A 276 -25.21 -8.96 -12.97
C ARG A 276 -25.70 -10.23 -12.27
N ASN A 277 -24.80 -11.14 -11.93
CA ASN A 277 -25.03 -12.36 -11.16
C ASN A 277 -24.54 -12.17 -9.72
N ARG A 278 -25.43 -11.75 -8.83
CA ARG A 278 -25.16 -11.64 -7.37
C ARG A 278 -24.69 -12.97 -6.73
N GLU A 279 -24.90 -14.11 -7.39
CA GLU A 279 -24.49 -15.42 -6.90
C GLU A 279 -22.97 -15.66 -7.06
N ILE A 280 -22.31 -14.93 -7.96
CA ILE A 280 -20.88 -15.08 -8.27
C ILE A 280 -20.02 -14.03 -7.53
N GLN A 281 -20.66 -13.04 -6.91
CA GLN A 281 -19.96 -11.91 -6.30
C GLN A 281 -19.07 -12.34 -5.12
N GLY A 282 -17.77 -12.16 -5.26
CA GLY A 282 -16.79 -12.34 -4.18
C GLY A 282 -16.73 -11.13 -3.25
N ASN A 283 -16.28 -11.37 -2.03
CA ASN A 283 -16.20 -10.32 -1.00
C ASN A 283 -15.05 -9.34 -1.21
N GLY A 284 -14.26 -9.47 -2.31
CA GLY A 284 -13.12 -8.60 -2.63
C GLY A 284 -11.97 -8.63 -1.61
N LEU A 285 -11.94 -9.62 -0.71
CA LEU A 285 -10.92 -9.76 0.33
C LEU A 285 -9.82 -10.76 -0.03
N GLY A 286 -10.11 -11.76 -0.85
CA GLY A 286 -9.23 -12.90 -1.10
C GLY A 286 -7.89 -12.48 -1.73
N LEU A 287 -7.90 -11.66 -2.78
CA LEU A 287 -6.68 -11.19 -3.45
C LEU A 287 -5.87 -10.23 -2.56
N THR A 288 -6.54 -9.37 -1.79
CA THR A 288 -5.88 -8.49 -0.82
C THR A 288 -5.17 -9.29 0.26
N ILE A 289 -5.81 -10.33 0.81
CA ILE A 289 -5.21 -11.25 1.80
C ILE A 289 -4.03 -12.00 1.16
N ALA A 290 -4.19 -12.55 -0.04
CA ALA A 290 -3.15 -13.29 -0.73
C ALA A 290 -1.89 -12.42 -0.92
N ARG A 291 -2.05 -11.20 -1.42
CA ARG A 291 -0.92 -10.27 -1.62
C ARG A 291 -0.29 -9.82 -0.30
N SER A 292 -1.10 -9.56 0.73
CA SER A 292 -0.59 -9.16 2.05
C SER A 292 0.23 -10.26 2.71
N LEU A 293 -0.23 -11.53 2.65
CA LEU A 293 0.51 -12.70 3.14
C LEU A 293 1.83 -12.89 2.37
N ALA A 294 1.79 -12.81 1.04
CA ALA A 294 2.99 -12.92 0.22
C ALA A 294 4.03 -11.85 0.59
N ARG A 295 3.62 -10.60 0.78
CA ARG A 295 4.50 -9.49 1.17
C ARG A 295 5.10 -9.65 2.56
N GLN A 296 4.36 -10.17 3.53
CA GLN A 296 4.91 -10.47 4.85
C GLN A 296 5.98 -11.57 4.80
N MET A 297 5.91 -12.48 3.81
CA MET A 297 6.94 -13.48 3.54
C MET A 297 8.08 -12.95 2.65
N GLY A 298 8.09 -11.66 2.32
CA GLY A 298 9.11 -11.03 1.47
C GLY A 298 8.97 -11.33 -0.02
N GLY A 299 7.78 -11.81 -0.44
CA GLY A 299 7.36 -12.03 -1.82
C GLY A 299 6.34 -11.00 -2.31
N ASP A 300 5.65 -11.30 -3.40
CA ASP A 300 4.47 -10.53 -3.89
C ASP A 300 3.53 -11.43 -4.71
N VAL A 301 2.31 -10.95 -4.94
CA VAL A 301 1.37 -11.51 -5.92
C VAL A 301 1.12 -10.48 -7.00
N THR A 302 1.31 -10.88 -8.25
CA THR A 302 1.13 -10.02 -9.42
C THR A 302 0.09 -10.60 -10.37
N LEU A 303 -0.45 -9.76 -11.28
CA LEU A 303 -1.40 -10.15 -12.31
C LEU A 303 -0.88 -9.79 -13.68
N VAL A 304 -1.04 -10.72 -14.62
CA VAL A 304 -0.99 -10.45 -16.05
C VAL A 304 -2.30 -10.98 -16.65
N SER A 305 -3.09 -10.10 -17.28
CA SER A 305 -4.36 -10.49 -17.88
C SER A 305 -4.49 -9.95 -19.30
N ARG A 306 -5.00 -10.81 -20.18
CA ARG A 306 -5.54 -10.45 -21.49
C ARG A 306 -6.98 -10.94 -21.50
N PRO A 307 -7.96 -10.01 -21.45
CA PRO A 307 -9.37 -10.37 -21.40
C PRO A 307 -9.75 -11.39 -22.49
N TRP A 308 -10.47 -12.45 -22.08
CA TRP A 308 -10.93 -13.54 -22.93
C TRP A 308 -9.84 -14.40 -23.62
N GLU A 309 -8.58 -14.18 -23.22
CA GLU A 309 -7.46 -15.01 -23.68
C GLU A 309 -6.86 -15.78 -22.50
N ARG A 310 -6.25 -15.03 -21.58
CA ARG A 310 -5.52 -15.63 -20.45
C ARG A 310 -5.34 -14.65 -19.30
N THR A 311 -5.67 -15.10 -18.10
CA THR A 311 -5.41 -14.39 -16.86
C THR A 311 -4.49 -15.24 -15.99
N SER A 312 -3.38 -14.67 -15.55
CA SER A 312 -2.38 -15.37 -14.73
C SER A 312 -2.06 -14.56 -13.48
N PHE A 313 -2.31 -15.15 -12.33
CA PHE A 313 -1.85 -14.65 -11.03
C PHE A 313 -0.53 -15.33 -10.69
N THR A 314 0.51 -14.56 -10.45
CA THR A 314 1.85 -15.06 -10.12
C THR A 314 2.18 -14.80 -8.68
N LEU A 315 2.34 -15.85 -7.86
CA LEU A 315 2.95 -15.78 -6.54
C LEU A 315 4.46 -15.90 -6.69
N ALA A 316 5.20 -14.89 -6.22
CA ALA A 316 6.65 -14.89 -6.18
C ALA A 316 7.14 -15.00 -4.73
N LEU A 317 7.99 -15.97 -4.42
CA LEU A 317 8.59 -16.18 -3.09
C LEU A 317 10.11 -16.33 -3.22
N ARG A 318 10.83 -16.00 -2.14
CA ARG A 318 12.28 -16.20 -2.09
C ARG A 318 12.62 -17.68 -1.97
N ARG A 319 13.60 -18.11 -2.76
CA ARG A 319 14.12 -19.48 -2.67
C ARG A 319 14.83 -19.68 -1.33
N PHE A 320 14.58 -20.83 -0.71
CA PHE A 320 15.30 -21.29 0.46
C PHE A 320 16.47 -22.18 0.00
N PHE A 321 17.71 -21.87 0.46
CA PHE A 321 18.94 -22.56 0.07
C PHE A 321 19.43 -23.47 1.21
#